data_f0bf11fe0978678845cd6d8d32c2d389
#
_entry.id   f0bf11fe0978678845cd6d8d32c2d389
#
_cell.length_a   1.000
_cell.length_b   1.000
_cell.length_c   1.000
_cell.angle_alpha   90.00
_cell.angle_beta   90.00
_cell.angle_gamma   90.00
#
_symmetry.space_group_name_H-M   'P 1'
#
loop_
_entity.id
_entity.type
_entity.pdbx_description
1 polymer ?
#
loop_
_entity_poly.entity_id
_entity_poly.type
_entity_poly.pdbx_seq_one_letter_code
_entity_poly.pdbx_strand_id
1 'polypeptide(L)'
;MADAEKTEKAETAAAPKAKAKKSKLVPILLTVALVVLAGGGAGGYWMYTHRSGQAPAPEPAPPPPGVVELDPFVVNLADEGGSRFLRLNMKLLTWDEEQAAELKENAVTNAKIRSAILELLSLQYADHLITPEGKAELKKAIAERATEAAGHGGESAEHELKVTDVLFVEFVVQ
;
A
#
# COMPACT_ATOMS: atom_id res chain seq x y z
N MET A 1 48.01 -67.35 24.36
CA MET A 1 48.32 -67.45 25.78
C MET A 1 47.24 -66.69 26.48
N ALA A 2 46.25 -67.39 26.90
CA ALA A 2 46.09 -67.96 28.27
C ALA A 2 45.72 -66.80 29.22
N ASP A 3 44.78 -66.81 30.00
CA ASP A 3 43.79 -67.74 30.48
C ASP A 3 42.91 -67.01 31.49
N ALA A 4 41.69 -67.36 31.43
CA ALA A 4 40.87 -67.90 32.50
C ALA A 4 40.63 -67.00 33.74
N GLU A 5 39.37 -66.77 33.94
CA GLU A 5 38.47 -67.51 34.85
C GLU A 5 38.56 -67.02 36.30
N LYS A 6 37.55 -66.70 37.00
CA LYS A 6 36.44 -67.47 37.51
C LYS A 6 35.76 -66.68 38.66
N THR A 7 34.46 -66.61 38.58
CA THR A 7 33.53 -67.06 39.65
C THR A 7 33.55 -66.32 41.00
N GLU A 8 32.47 -65.82 41.33
CA GLU A 8 31.33 -66.29 42.16
C GLU A 8 31.23 -65.64 43.53
N LYS A 9 30.01 -65.28 43.74
CA LYS A 9 29.17 -65.55 44.90
C LYS A 9 28.77 -64.33 45.79
N ALA A 10 27.52 -64.03 45.59
CA ALA A 10 26.50 -63.91 46.61
C ALA A 10 26.91 -63.44 48.04
N GLU A 11 26.23 -62.47 48.51
CA GLU A 11 25.24 -62.63 49.60
C GLU A 11 24.70 -61.28 50.13
N THR A 12 23.42 -61.20 50.03
CA THR A 12 22.45 -60.72 51.02
C THR A 12 22.93 -59.75 52.11
N ALA A 13 22.36 -58.57 52.19
CA ALA A 13 21.60 -58.16 53.37
C ALA A 13 21.01 -56.74 53.26
N ALA A 14 19.75 -56.73 53.53
CA ALA A 14 18.97 -55.70 54.28
C ALA A 14 18.85 -54.28 53.77
N ALA A 15 17.63 -54.00 53.30
CA ALA A 15 17.05 -52.71 53.26
C ALA A 15 16.99 -52.02 54.65
N PRO A 16 17.00 -50.74 54.69
CA PRO A 16 16.12 -50.05 55.61
C PRO A 16 15.04 -49.28 54.87
N LYS A 17 13.82 -49.55 55.21
CA LYS A 17 12.60 -48.82 54.86
C LYS A 17 12.76 -47.35 55.27
N ALA A 18 13.05 -46.50 54.32
CA ALA A 18 12.83 -45.07 54.49
C ALA A 18 11.35 -44.77 54.31
N LYS A 19 10.69 -44.42 55.41
CA LYS A 19 9.31 -43.89 55.44
C LYS A 19 9.24 -42.65 54.55
N ALA A 20 8.57 -42.76 53.43
CA ALA A 20 8.21 -41.62 52.62
C ALA A 20 7.25 -40.73 53.45
N LYS A 21 7.74 -39.62 54.00
CA LYS A 21 6.93 -38.50 54.44
C LYS A 21 6.17 -38.04 53.19
N LYS A 22 4.89 -38.34 53.08
CA LYS A 22 3.98 -37.78 52.10
C LYS A 22 4.00 -36.27 52.26
N SER A 23 4.85 -35.60 51.53
CA SER A 23 4.88 -34.14 51.55
C SER A 23 3.56 -33.62 50.95
N LYS A 24 2.81 -32.90 51.71
CA LYS A 24 1.55 -32.25 51.31
C LYS A 24 1.76 -31.26 50.16
N LEU A 25 3.01 -31.06 49.72
CA LEU A 25 3.41 -30.19 48.63
C LEU A 25 3.08 -30.80 47.22
N VAL A 26 3.14 -32.14 47.11
CA VAL A 26 2.89 -32.81 45.83
C VAL A 26 1.43 -32.62 45.35
N PRO A 27 0.37 -32.82 46.20
CA PRO A 27 -0.98 -32.56 45.77
C PRO A 27 -1.25 -31.07 45.49
N ILE A 28 -0.61 -30.16 46.22
CA ILE A 28 -0.72 -28.72 46.00
C ILE A 28 -0.12 -28.31 44.66
N LEU A 29 1.06 -28.80 44.32
CA LEU A 29 1.70 -28.54 43.01
C LEU A 29 0.88 -29.12 41.87
N LEU A 30 0.24 -30.27 42.05
CA LEU A 30 -0.58 -30.93 41.05
C LEU A 30 -1.89 -30.16 40.79
N THR A 31 -2.50 -29.62 41.85
CA THR A 31 -3.71 -28.75 41.72
C THR A 31 -3.39 -27.41 41.06
N VAL A 32 -2.27 -26.78 41.41
CA VAL A 32 -1.83 -25.54 40.75
C VAL A 32 -1.52 -25.75 39.28
N ALA A 33 -0.83 -26.86 38.92
CA ALA A 33 -0.58 -27.20 37.54
C ALA A 33 -1.88 -27.41 36.74
N LEU A 34 -2.88 -28.05 37.34
CA LEU A 34 -4.16 -28.32 36.71
C LEU A 34 -5.00 -27.05 36.50
N VAL A 35 -4.93 -26.10 37.44
CA VAL A 35 -5.59 -24.79 37.33
C VAL A 35 -4.91 -23.94 36.25
N VAL A 36 -3.59 -23.95 36.14
CA VAL A 36 -2.84 -23.22 35.10
C VAL A 36 -3.12 -23.81 33.72
N LEU A 37 -3.19 -25.15 33.58
CA LEU A 37 -3.55 -25.82 32.33
C LEU A 37 -4.99 -25.54 31.92
N ALA A 38 -5.94 -25.61 32.84
CA ALA A 38 -7.35 -25.34 32.58
C ALA A 38 -7.61 -23.85 32.28
N GLY A 39 -7.02 -22.94 33.05
CA GLY A 39 -7.15 -21.49 32.88
C GLY A 39 -6.40 -20.99 31.64
N GLY A 40 -5.18 -21.48 31.41
CA GLY A 40 -4.37 -21.11 30.24
C GLY A 40 -4.94 -21.67 28.93
N GLY A 41 -5.47 -22.91 28.95
CA GLY A 41 -6.09 -23.52 27.79
C GLY A 41 -7.41 -22.85 27.38
N ALA A 42 -8.29 -22.60 28.36
CA ALA A 42 -9.58 -21.93 28.09
C ALA A 42 -9.41 -20.47 27.68
N GLY A 43 -8.53 -19.74 28.38
CA GLY A 43 -8.23 -18.33 28.05
C GLY A 43 -7.52 -18.18 26.70
N GLY A 44 -6.55 -19.05 26.41
CA GLY A 44 -5.86 -19.07 25.12
C GLY A 44 -6.78 -19.45 23.96
N TYR A 45 -7.66 -20.43 24.16
CA TYR A 45 -8.65 -20.82 23.17
C TYR A 45 -9.70 -19.72 22.92
N TRP A 46 -10.19 -19.07 24.00
CA TRP A 46 -11.11 -17.94 23.88
C TRP A 46 -10.46 -16.75 23.16
N MET A 47 -9.21 -16.43 23.48
CA MET A 47 -8.46 -15.35 22.83
C MET A 47 -8.13 -15.69 21.37
N TYR A 48 -7.83 -16.97 21.06
CA TYR A 48 -7.60 -17.42 19.69
C TYR A 48 -8.86 -17.36 18.84
N THR A 49 -10.00 -17.82 19.37
CA THR A 49 -11.29 -17.81 18.64
C THR A 49 -11.84 -16.39 18.47
N HIS A 50 -11.59 -15.49 19.41
CA HIS A 50 -12.02 -14.09 19.31
C HIS A 50 -11.08 -13.22 18.49
N ARG A 51 -9.80 -13.56 18.39
CA ARG A 51 -8.87 -12.93 17.44
C ARG A 51 -9.09 -13.36 16.00
N SER A 52 -9.57 -14.58 15.79
CA SER A 52 -9.83 -15.10 14.45
C SER A 52 -11.11 -14.52 13.81
N GLY A 53 -11.90 -13.79 14.58
CA GLY A 53 -13.18 -13.19 14.11
C GLY A 53 -13.07 -11.74 13.64
N GLN A 54 -11.94 -11.07 13.88
CA GLN A 54 -11.69 -9.79 13.25
C GLN A 54 -10.95 -10.03 11.94
N ALA A 55 -11.71 -10.37 10.89
CA ALA A 55 -11.29 -10.03 9.54
C ALA A 55 -10.88 -8.54 9.59
N PRO A 56 -9.72 -8.14 9.04
CA PRO A 56 -9.42 -6.72 8.90
C PRO A 56 -10.67 -6.08 8.31
N ALA A 57 -11.17 -5.04 9.00
CA ALA A 57 -12.28 -4.28 8.45
C ALA A 57 -11.91 -3.99 6.99
N PRO A 58 -12.79 -4.27 6.02
CA PRO A 58 -12.49 -3.98 4.64
C PRO A 58 -12.02 -2.53 4.61
N GLU A 59 -10.80 -2.31 4.12
CA GLU A 59 -10.30 -0.95 3.91
C GLU A 59 -11.41 -0.19 3.19
N PRO A 60 -11.80 0.99 3.67
CA PRO A 60 -12.82 1.76 3.00
C PRO A 60 -12.43 1.86 1.53
N ALA A 61 -13.34 1.45 0.65
CA ALA A 61 -13.10 1.52 -0.78
C ALA A 61 -12.63 2.95 -1.11
N PRO A 62 -11.59 3.12 -1.95
CA PRO A 62 -11.14 4.45 -2.33
C PRO A 62 -12.33 5.25 -2.87
N PRO A 63 -12.40 6.54 -2.58
CA PRO A 63 -13.48 7.38 -3.07
C PRO A 63 -13.53 7.33 -4.62
N PRO A 64 -14.69 7.52 -5.24
CA PRO A 64 -14.78 7.58 -6.68
C PRO A 64 -13.91 8.76 -7.19
N PRO A 65 -13.09 8.55 -8.23
CA PRO A 65 -12.25 9.59 -8.78
C PRO A 65 -13.08 10.71 -9.35
N GLY A 66 -12.68 11.95 -9.11
CA GLY A 66 -13.26 13.11 -9.75
C GLY A 66 -12.75 13.25 -11.20
N VAL A 67 -13.56 13.87 -12.05
CA VAL A 67 -13.24 14.12 -13.47
C VAL A 67 -13.32 15.60 -13.78
N VAL A 68 -12.25 16.15 -14.33
CA VAL A 68 -12.18 17.54 -14.81
C VAL A 68 -11.91 17.54 -16.31
N GLU A 69 -12.81 18.17 -17.05
CA GLU A 69 -12.61 18.39 -18.49
C GLU A 69 -11.85 19.71 -18.71
N LEU A 70 -10.81 19.63 -19.54
CA LEU A 70 -10.09 20.81 -20.00
C LEU A 70 -10.49 21.13 -21.44
N ASP A 71 -10.49 22.42 -21.79
CA ASP A 71 -10.63 22.81 -23.19
C ASP A 71 -9.54 22.21 -24.06
N PRO A 72 -9.83 21.88 -25.32
CA PRO A 72 -8.86 21.33 -26.24
C PRO A 72 -7.59 22.18 -26.37
N PHE A 73 -6.46 21.50 -26.47
CA PHE A 73 -5.15 22.11 -26.72
C PHE A 73 -4.83 21.99 -28.20
N VAL A 74 -4.30 23.08 -28.78
CA VAL A 74 -3.68 23.08 -30.09
C VAL A 74 -2.32 23.75 -29.94
N VAL A 75 -1.25 22.99 -30.12
CA VAL A 75 0.14 23.48 -29.91
C VAL A 75 1.03 23.09 -31.07
N ASN A 76 1.99 23.95 -31.41
CA ASN A 76 3.07 23.59 -32.30
C ASN A 76 4.07 22.74 -31.53
N LEU A 77 4.56 21.66 -32.15
CA LEU A 77 5.54 20.78 -31.57
C LEU A 77 6.97 21.34 -31.82
N ALA A 78 7.92 20.82 -31.03
CA ALA A 78 9.35 21.24 -31.10
C ALA A 78 10.10 20.67 -32.30
N ASP A 79 9.39 20.13 -33.28
CA ASP A 79 9.98 19.56 -34.50
C ASP A 79 10.69 20.62 -35.34
N GLU A 80 11.77 20.23 -36.01
CA GLU A 80 12.48 21.10 -36.93
C GLU A 80 11.56 21.60 -38.05
N GLY A 81 11.51 22.93 -38.21
CA GLY A 81 10.66 23.58 -39.20
C GLY A 81 9.28 24.02 -38.70
N GLY A 82 8.89 23.69 -37.47
CA GLY A 82 7.67 24.23 -36.81
C GLY A 82 6.36 23.94 -37.53
N SER A 83 6.33 22.94 -38.42
CA SER A 83 5.16 22.65 -39.27
C SER A 83 4.22 21.61 -38.69
N ARG A 84 4.61 20.93 -37.59
CA ARG A 84 3.81 19.90 -36.95
C ARG A 84 3.07 20.46 -35.74
N PHE A 85 1.83 20.09 -35.60
CA PHE A 85 1.04 20.49 -34.44
C PHE A 85 0.29 19.28 -33.82
N LEU A 86 0.08 19.40 -32.53
CA LEU A 86 -0.69 18.45 -31.73
C LEU A 86 -2.06 19.09 -31.41
N ARG A 87 -3.14 18.39 -31.71
CA ARG A 87 -4.46 18.65 -31.16
C ARG A 87 -4.78 17.58 -30.12
N LEU A 88 -5.03 18.02 -28.91
CA LEU A 88 -5.24 17.15 -27.76
C LEU A 88 -6.46 17.58 -26.98
N ASN A 89 -7.41 16.67 -26.79
CA ASN A 89 -8.48 16.81 -25.82
C ASN A 89 -8.31 15.77 -24.73
N MET A 90 -8.38 16.18 -23.46
CA MET A 90 -8.12 15.32 -22.34
C MET A 90 -9.01 15.63 -21.14
N LYS A 91 -9.12 14.63 -20.26
CA LYS A 91 -9.74 14.77 -18.94
C LYS A 91 -8.71 14.44 -17.88
N LEU A 92 -8.67 15.23 -16.82
CA LEU A 92 -7.86 14.95 -15.64
C LEU A 92 -8.70 14.17 -14.63
N LEU A 93 -8.11 13.13 -14.06
CA LEU A 93 -8.69 12.41 -12.93
C LEU A 93 -8.04 12.93 -11.65
N THR A 94 -8.87 13.33 -10.68
CA THR A 94 -8.46 13.71 -9.33
C THR A 94 -8.70 12.57 -8.36
N TRP A 95 -8.14 12.67 -7.15
CA TRP A 95 -8.30 11.65 -6.11
C TRP A 95 -9.77 11.39 -5.77
N ASP A 96 -10.59 12.44 -5.71
CA ASP A 96 -12.01 12.40 -5.39
C ASP A 96 -12.80 13.46 -6.17
N GLU A 97 -14.12 13.44 -6.02
CA GLU A 97 -15.04 14.40 -6.65
C GLU A 97 -14.92 15.81 -6.06
N GLU A 98 -14.53 15.94 -4.79
CA GLU A 98 -14.38 17.24 -4.12
C GLU A 98 -13.24 18.04 -4.74
N GLN A 99 -12.08 17.39 -4.95
CA GLN A 99 -10.95 18.01 -5.66
C GLN A 99 -11.31 18.41 -7.10
N ALA A 100 -12.11 17.59 -7.78
CA ALA A 100 -12.57 17.93 -9.12
C ALA A 100 -13.49 19.15 -9.13
N ALA A 101 -14.38 19.28 -8.14
CA ALA A 101 -15.26 20.44 -7.99
C ALA A 101 -14.44 21.71 -7.67
N GLU A 102 -13.51 21.62 -6.74
CA GLU A 102 -12.60 22.73 -6.39
C GLU A 102 -11.83 23.22 -7.62
N LEU A 103 -11.26 22.30 -8.40
CA LEU A 103 -10.52 22.68 -9.61
C LEU A 103 -11.40 23.35 -10.65
N LYS A 104 -12.66 22.95 -10.80
CA LYS A 104 -13.62 23.58 -11.73
C LYS A 104 -13.99 24.99 -11.29
N GLU A 105 -14.13 25.21 -9.99
CA GLU A 105 -14.51 26.51 -9.43
C GLU A 105 -13.34 27.49 -9.36
N ASN A 106 -12.11 27.00 -9.17
CA ASN A 106 -10.91 27.82 -9.06
C ASN A 106 -10.32 28.15 -10.46
N ALA A 107 -10.81 29.21 -11.05
CA ALA A 107 -10.35 29.66 -12.38
C ALA A 107 -8.85 29.96 -12.44
N VAL A 108 -8.23 30.42 -11.34
CA VAL A 108 -6.80 30.72 -11.30
C VAL A 108 -5.97 29.43 -11.34
N THR A 109 -6.32 28.44 -10.52
CA THR A 109 -5.66 27.14 -10.51
C THR A 109 -5.83 26.43 -11.86
N ASN A 110 -7.03 26.47 -12.43
CA ASN A 110 -7.28 25.91 -13.76
C ASN A 110 -6.40 26.56 -14.84
N ALA A 111 -6.29 27.91 -14.82
CA ALA A 111 -5.42 28.63 -15.75
C ALA A 111 -3.94 28.28 -15.58
N LYS A 112 -3.43 28.11 -14.35
CA LYS A 112 -2.05 27.69 -14.07
C LYS A 112 -1.78 26.28 -14.61
N ILE A 113 -2.67 25.33 -14.34
CA ILE A 113 -2.58 23.96 -14.86
C ILE A 113 -2.56 23.97 -16.38
N ARG A 114 -3.49 24.72 -16.99
CA ARG A 114 -3.57 24.84 -18.45
C ARG A 114 -2.28 25.41 -19.04
N SER A 115 -1.71 26.45 -18.43
CA SER A 115 -0.45 27.06 -18.87
C SER A 115 0.73 26.10 -18.76
N ALA A 116 0.85 25.38 -17.65
CA ALA A 116 1.92 24.40 -17.42
C ALA A 116 1.84 23.21 -18.40
N ILE A 117 0.61 22.73 -18.70
CA ILE A 117 0.41 21.68 -19.70
C ILE A 117 0.76 22.20 -21.10
N LEU A 118 0.38 23.41 -21.44
CA LEU A 118 0.65 24.01 -22.75
C LEU A 118 2.16 24.15 -23.00
N GLU A 119 2.92 24.60 -21.98
CA GLU A 119 4.38 24.63 -22.00
C GLU A 119 4.98 23.23 -22.21
N LEU A 120 4.53 22.23 -21.44
CA LEU A 120 4.98 20.85 -21.57
C LEU A 120 4.74 20.28 -22.98
N LEU A 121 3.55 20.52 -23.54
CA LEU A 121 3.18 20.03 -24.88
C LEU A 121 4.04 20.68 -25.97
N SER A 122 4.39 21.97 -25.83
CA SER A 122 5.20 22.71 -26.80
C SER A 122 6.65 22.22 -26.89
N LEU A 123 7.13 21.48 -25.89
CA LEU A 123 8.47 20.88 -25.86
C LEU A 123 8.52 19.46 -26.45
N GLN A 124 7.37 18.92 -26.85
CA GLN A 124 7.30 17.55 -27.37
C GLN A 124 7.62 17.47 -28.86
N TYR A 125 8.12 16.31 -29.28
CA TYR A 125 8.39 15.96 -30.66
C TYR A 125 7.35 14.97 -31.21
N ALA A 126 6.91 15.18 -32.45
CA ALA A 126 5.89 14.36 -33.08
C ALA A 126 6.28 12.88 -33.13
N ASP A 127 7.52 12.57 -33.50
CA ASP A 127 8.01 11.20 -33.66
C ASP A 127 7.94 10.41 -32.33
N HIS A 128 8.08 11.08 -31.18
CA HIS A 128 7.92 10.48 -29.88
C HIS A 128 6.43 10.26 -29.55
N LEU A 129 5.60 11.25 -29.83
CA LEU A 129 4.17 11.24 -29.49
C LEU A 129 3.32 10.24 -30.28
N ILE A 130 3.77 9.79 -31.45
CA ILE A 130 3.08 8.75 -32.23
C ILE A 130 3.27 7.36 -31.63
N THR A 131 4.26 7.15 -30.75
CA THR A 131 4.52 5.85 -30.13
C THR A 131 3.62 5.61 -28.92
N PRO A 132 3.29 4.34 -28.58
CA PRO A 132 2.56 4.02 -27.36
C PRO A 132 3.30 4.45 -26.11
N GLU A 133 4.61 4.28 -26.09
CA GLU A 133 5.50 4.63 -24.97
C GLU A 133 5.50 6.14 -24.75
N GLY A 134 5.68 6.94 -25.80
CA GLY A 134 5.65 8.41 -25.71
C GLY A 134 4.30 8.94 -25.23
N LYS A 135 3.18 8.31 -25.61
CA LYS A 135 1.86 8.66 -25.07
C LYS A 135 1.74 8.35 -23.58
N ALA A 136 2.29 7.22 -23.12
CA ALA A 136 2.26 6.85 -21.71
C ALA A 136 3.13 7.81 -20.87
N GLU A 137 4.32 8.15 -21.36
CA GLU A 137 5.20 9.14 -20.74
C GLU A 137 4.56 10.51 -20.69
N LEU A 138 3.91 10.95 -21.77
CA LEU A 138 3.20 12.22 -21.82
C LEU A 138 2.06 12.27 -20.80
N LYS A 139 1.27 11.22 -20.65
CA LYS A 139 0.22 11.15 -19.63
C LYS A 139 0.79 11.37 -18.23
N LYS A 140 1.87 10.68 -17.90
CA LYS A 140 2.54 10.80 -16.61
C LYS A 140 3.08 12.21 -16.39
N ALA A 141 3.76 12.76 -17.37
CA ALA A 141 4.31 14.12 -17.30
C ALA A 141 3.21 15.18 -17.13
N ILE A 142 2.06 15.02 -17.81
CA ILE A 142 0.91 15.92 -17.65
C ILE A 142 0.33 15.82 -16.23
N ALA A 143 0.17 14.59 -15.68
CA ALA A 143 -0.36 14.41 -14.33
C ALA A 143 0.56 15.05 -13.27
N GLU A 144 1.87 14.87 -13.39
CA GLU A 144 2.87 15.49 -12.52
C GLU A 144 2.86 17.01 -12.61
N ARG A 145 2.86 17.57 -13.83
CA ARG A 145 2.83 19.02 -14.04
C ARG A 145 1.53 19.66 -13.58
N ALA A 146 0.40 18.99 -13.80
CA ALA A 146 -0.89 19.49 -13.34
C ALA A 146 -0.97 19.50 -11.81
N THR A 147 -0.47 18.45 -11.14
CA THR A 147 -0.39 18.39 -9.68
C THR A 147 0.52 19.50 -9.13
N GLU A 148 1.70 19.67 -9.70
CA GLU A 148 2.66 20.70 -9.31
C GLU A 148 2.04 22.11 -9.47
N ALA A 149 1.41 22.39 -10.61
CA ALA A 149 0.78 23.67 -10.87
C ALA A 149 -0.42 23.96 -9.94
N ALA A 150 -1.15 22.93 -9.52
CA ALA A 150 -2.22 23.02 -8.55
C ALA A 150 -1.72 23.29 -7.13
N GLY A 151 -0.63 22.63 -6.71
CA GLY A 151 -0.09 22.73 -5.34
C GLY A 151 0.48 24.12 -4.99
N HIS A 152 0.81 24.95 -5.97
CA HIS A 152 1.35 26.29 -5.73
C HIS A 152 0.26 27.36 -5.49
N GLY A 153 -0.99 27.01 -5.26
CA GLY A 153 -2.12 27.93 -5.23
C GLY A 153 -2.92 28.04 -3.93
N GLY A 154 -2.69 27.20 -2.93
CA GLY A 154 -3.50 27.19 -1.71
C GLY A 154 -2.73 27.44 -0.43
N GLU A 155 -3.19 28.39 0.40
CA GLU A 155 -2.69 28.65 1.75
C GLU A 155 -3.05 27.54 2.77
N SER A 156 -3.71 26.47 2.33
CA SER A 156 -4.16 25.35 3.18
C SER A 156 -3.45 24.06 2.75
N ALA A 157 -2.41 23.72 3.47
CA ALA A 157 -1.62 22.49 3.28
C ALA A 157 -2.39 21.17 3.58
N GLU A 158 -3.69 21.23 3.83
CA GLU A 158 -4.48 20.05 4.22
C GLU A 158 -5.17 19.34 3.05
N HIS A 159 -5.27 19.98 1.86
CA HIS A 159 -5.84 19.34 0.65
C HIS A 159 -4.96 19.66 -0.56
N GLU A 160 -3.82 18.98 -0.68
CA GLU A 160 -3.02 19.04 -1.90
C GLU A 160 -3.82 18.41 -3.06
N LEU A 161 -4.20 19.24 -4.04
CA LEU A 161 -4.91 18.77 -5.22
C LEU A 161 -4.00 17.83 -6.02
N LYS A 162 -4.42 16.57 -6.14
CA LYS A 162 -3.64 15.52 -6.79
C LYS A 162 -4.34 15.02 -8.04
N VAL A 163 -3.67 15.19 -9.18
CA VAL A 163 -4.07 14.54 -10.43
C VAL A 163 -3.53 13.12 -10.44
N THR A 164 -4.43 12.14 -10.45
CA THR A 164 -4.08 10.71 -10.36
C THR A 164 -3.82 10.08 -11.72
N ASP A 165 -4.54 10.52 -12.77
CA ASP A 165 -4.37 10.02 -14.13
C ASP A 165 -4.86 11.05 -15.15
N VAL A 166 -4.54 10.82 -16.42
CA VAL A 166 -4.95 11.62 -17.57
C VAL A 166 -5.57 10.74 -18.64
N LEU A 167 -6.77 11.09 -19.07
CA LEU A 167 -7.49 10.39 -20.13
C LEU A 167 -7.46 11.21 -21.42
N PHE A 168 -6.79 10.72 -22.44
CA PHE A 168 -6.84 11.32 -23.77
C PHE A 168 -8.17 10.96 -24.46
N VAL A 169 -8.96 11.96 -24.80
CA VAL A 169 -10.24 11.84 -25.53
C VAL A 169 -10.01 11.97 -27.03
N GLU A 170 -9.17 12.91 -27.43
CA GLU A 170 -8.74 13.13 -28.81
C GLU A 170 -7.23 13.37 -28.81
N PHE A 171 -6.51 12.74 -29.73
CA PHE A 171 -5.07 12.87 -29.88
C PHE A 171 -4.69 12.80 -31.35
N VAL A 172 -4.40 13.97 -31.94
CA VAL A 172 -4.09 14.09 -33.38
C VAL A 172 -2.78 14.85 -33.53
N VAL A 173 -1.81 14.23 -34.19
CA VAL A 173 -0.54 14.83 -34.60
C VAL A 173 -0.60 15.05 -36.12
N GLN A 174 -0.35 16.26 -36.56
CA GLN A 174 -0.37 16.64 -37.98
C GLN A 174 0.88 17.43 -38.32
#